data_d3ae8e7b5827b9d6f88794e35c9cf775
#
_entry.id   d3ae8e7b5827b9d6f88794e35c9cf775
#
_cell.length_a   1.000
_cell.length_b   1.000
_cell.length_c   1.000
_cell.angle_alpha   90.00
_cell.angle_beta   90.00
_cell.angle_gamma   90.00
#
_symmetry.space_group_name_H-M   'P 1'
#
loop_
_entity.id
_entity.type
_entity.pdbx_description
1 polymer ?
#
loop_
_entity_poly.entity_id
_entity_poly.type
_entity_poly.pdbx_seq_one_letter_code
_entity_poly.pdbx_strand_id
1 'polypeptide(L)'
;MSTAVTVSDLRKAYGEVEAVRGVSFEIAAGEIFGLLGPNGAGKTTTVEILEGYRERDAGSVTVLGADPARADQRWREQIGVVLQSSAMYPTLTVAESLALFGGYYEHPRSVDEVVQLIGLEQKRDSIVRKLSGGQRRRLDLGLALVGDPDLLFLDEPTTGFDPQARRRAWESISSLRALGKTILLTTHYLDEAERLCDRVAVLREGRIAAMGRPGELTGALPPTEIRYRQDGREVVLRTEEPTRMLNELTQKALADGRELEALEVRRPSLEEVYLSLTEEEKE
;
A
#
# COMPACT_ATOMS: atom_id res chain seq x y z
N MET A 1 -16.20 14.37 5.44
CA MET A 1 -14.88 14.35 4.78
C MET A 1 -15.13 14.41 3.30
N SER A 2 -14.35 15.16 2.54
CA SER A 2 -14.47 15.18 1.06
C SER A 2 -13.90 13.89 0.48
N THR A 3 -14.48 13.41 -0.63
CA THR A 3 -14.02 12.24 -1.34
C THR A 3 -12.97 12.67 -2.39
N ALA A 4 -11.79 12.05 -2.36
CA ALA A 4 -10.72 12.31 -3.32
C ALA A 4 -10.86 11.45 -4.58
N VAL A 5 -11.28 10.19 -4.43
CA VAL A 5 -11.46 9.25 -5.55
C VAL A 5 -12.82 8.54 -5.41
N THR A 6 -13.57 8.48 -6.51
CA THR A 6 -14.80 7.66 -6.61
C THR A 6 -14.69 6.79 -7.86
N VAL A 7 -14.88 5.49 -7.69
CA VAL A 7 -14.89 4.49 -8.76
C VAL A 7 -16.19 3.70 -8.68
N SER A 8 -16.91 3.60 -9.79
CA SER A 8 -18.18 2.88 -9.86
C SER A 8 -18.23 1.99 -11.11
N ASP A 9 -18.40 0.68 -10.89
CA ASP A 9 -18.49 -0.39 -11.90
C ASP A 9 -17.40 -0.29 -12.99
N LEU A 10 -16.17 0.00 -12.58
CA LEU A 10 -15.03 0.15 -13.48
C LEU A 10 -14.74 -1.17 -14.21
N ARG A 11 -14.66 -1.09 -15.55
CA ARG A 11 -14.37 -2.26 -16.40
C ARG A 11 -13.27 -1.95 -17.40
N LYS A 12 -12.41 -2.95 -17.63
CA LYS A 12 -11.36 -2.92 -18.65
C LYS A 12 -11.04 -4.32 -19.15
N ALA A 13 -11.01 -4.47 -20.48
CA ALA A 13 -10.62 -5.70 -21.14
C ALA A 13 -9.47 -5.46 -22.14
N TYR A 14 -8.69 -6.49 -22.38
CA TYR A 14 -7.65 -6.57 -23.39
C TYR A 14 -7.90 -7.83 -24.26
N GLY A 15 -8.56 -7.63 -25.40
CA GLY A 15 -9.05 -8.74 -26.19
C GLY A 15 -10.07 -9.55 -25.39
N GLU A 16 -9.81 -10.83 -25.18
CA GLU A 16 -10.70 -11.73 -24.41
C GLU A 16 -10.44 -11.69 -22.90
N VAL A 17 -9.38 -10.99 -22.43
CA VAL A 17 -9.02 -10.93 -21.02
C VAL A 17 -9.65 -9.71 -20.36
N GLU A 18 -10.65 -9.92 -19.51
CA GLU A 18 -11.20 -8.88 -18.65
C GLU A 18 -10.28 -8.65 -17.44
N ALA A 19 -9.46 -7.61 -17.50
CA ALA A 19 -8.52 -7.25 -16.43
C ALA A 19 -9.19 -6.57 -15.22
N VAL A 20 -10.31 -5.83 -15.45
CA VAL A 20 -11.11 -5.18 -14.40
C VAL A 20 -12.58 -5.45 -14.70
N ARG A 21 -13.30 -6.00 -13.70
CA ARG A 21 -14.61 -6.61 -13.85
C ARG A 21 -15.67 -6.00 -12.93
N GLY A 22 -15.84 -4.67 -12.97
CA GLY A 22 -16.85 -3.99 -12.16
C GLY A 22 -16.33 -3.61 -10.77
N VAL A 23 -15.14 -3.02 -10.71
CA VAL A 23 -14.53 -2.52 -9.47
C VAL A 23 -15.23 -1.23 -9.03
N SER A 24 -15.60 -1.16 -7.74
CA SER A 24 -16.21 0.02 -7.14
C SER A 24 -15.63 0.30 -5.76
N PHE A 25 -15.16 1.51 -5.51
CA PHE A 25 -14.65 1.96 -4.21
C PHE A 25 -14.56 3.50 -4.15
N GLU A 26 -14.37 4.02 -2.95
CA GLU A 26 -14.12 5.44 -2.70
C GLU A 26 -12.92 5.61 -1.78
N ILE A 27 -12.19 6.71 -1.97
CA ILE A 27 -11.06 7.13 -1.12
C ILE A 27 -11.39 8.51 -0.58
N ALA A 28 -11.33 8.66 0.75
CA ALA A 28 -11.50 9.94 1.41
C ALA A 28 -10.24 10.81 1.27
N ALA A 29 -10.39 12.13 1.29
CA ALA A 29 -9.25 13.03 1.32
C ALA A 29 -8.42 12.81 2.60
N GLY A 30 -7.10 12.72 2.46
CA GLY A 30 -6.15 12.44 3.54
C GLY A 30 -6.08 10.95 3.96
N GLU A 31 -6.78 10.05 3.26
CA GLU A 31 -6.74 8.61 3.50
C GLU A 31 -5.54 7.97 2.81
N ILE A 32 -4.91 6.98 3.45
CA ILE A 32 -4.01 6.02 2.80
C ILE A 32 -4.83 4.77 2.48
N PHE A 33 -5.10 4.56 1.20
CA PHE A 33 -5.86 3.43 0.69
C PHE A 33 -4.96 2.42 -0.02
N GLY A 34 -5.07 1.15 0.38
CA GLY A 34 -4.30 0.05 -0.21
C GLY A 34 -5.12 -0.74 -1.21
N LEU A 35 -4.56 -0.98 -2.40
CA LEU A 35 -5.10 -1.91 -3.38
C LEU A 35 -4.22 -3.18 -3.40
N LEU A 36 -4.70 -4.24 -2.76
CA LEU A 36 -3.98 -5.50 -2.58
C LEU A 36 -4.40 -6.52 -3.62
N GLY A 37 -3.51 -7.44 -3.94
CA GLY A 37 -3.83 -8.58 -4.80
C GLY A 37 -2.60 -9.18 -5.46
N PRO A 38 -2.71 -10.40 -6.03
CA PRO A 38 -1.64 -11.04 -6.75
C PRO A 38 -1.30 -10.31 -8.06
N ASN A 39 -0.21 -10.72 -8.69
CA ASN A 39 0.10 -10.26 -10.04
C ASN A 39 -1.00 -10.69 -11.01
N GLY A 40 -1.43 -9.76 -11.89
CA GLY A 40 -2.54 -10.01 -12.81
C GLY A 40 -3.94 -9.80 -12.24
N ALA A 41 -4.09 -9.41 -10.95
CA ALA A 41 -5.41 -9.15 -10.35
C ALA A 41 -6.12 -7.90 -10.90
N GLY A 42 -5.44 -7.06 -11.69
CA GLY A 42 -6.00 -5.82 -12.24
C GLY A 42 -5.58 -4.55 -11.50
N LYS A 43 -4.67 -4.62 -10.51
CA LYS A 43 -4.20 -3.46 -9.71
C LYS A 43 -3.64 -2.34 -10.60
N THR A 44 -2.59 -2.64 -11.36
CA THR A 44 -1.91 -1.66 -12.24
C THR A 44 -2.88 -1.08 -13.27
N THR A 45 -3.72 -1.91 -13.89
CA THR A 45 -4.74 -1.43 -14.83
C THR A 45 -5.72 -0.45 -14.17
N THR A 46 -6.16 -0.76 -12.95
CA THR A 46 -7.05 0.13 -12.18
C THR A 46 -6.35 1.45 -11.89
N VAL A 47 -5.11 1.42 -11.36
CA VAL A 47 -4.34 2.63 -11.04
C VAL A 47 -4.06 3.47 -12.28
N GLU A 48 -3.61 2.89 -13.39
CA GLU A 48 -3.35 3.59 -14.65
C GLU A 48 -4.60 4.31 -15.21
N ILE A 49 -5.80 3.75 -14.96
CA ILE A 49 -7.07 4.42 -15.31
C ILE A 49 -7.32 5.63 -14.41
N LEU A 50 -7.04 5.52 -13.11
CA LEU A 50 -7.18 6.62 -12.14
C LEU A 50 -6.18 7.74 -12.38
N GLU A 51 -4.99 7.41 -12.88
CA GLU A 51 -3.95 8.37 -13.27
C GLU A 51 -4.26 9.09 -14.61
N GLY A 52 -5.28 8.60 -15.34
CA GLY A 52 -5.61 9.10 -16.68
C GLY A 52 -4.61 8.66 -17.77
N TYR A 53 -3.75 7.67 -17.45
CA TYR A 53 -2.82 7.08 -18.43
C TYR A 53 -3.52 6.07 -19.34
N ARG A 54 -4.60 5.45 -18.89
CA ARG A 54 -5.35 4.42 -19.59
C ARG A 54 -6.85 4.73 -19.63
N GLU A 55 -7.49 4.46 -20.77
CA GLU A 55 -8.93 4.56 -20.90
C GLU A 55 -9.65 3.32 -20.36
N ARG A 56 -10.75 3.53 -19.65
CA ARG A 56 -11.68 2.48 -19.23
C ARG A 56 -12.64 2.12 -20.37
N ASP A 57 -13.19 0.92 -20.33
CA ASP A 57 -14.20 0.47 -21.30
C ASP A 57 -15.63 0.78 -20.81
N ALA A 58 -15.87 0.73 -19.48
CA ALA A 58 -17.14 1.07 -18.86
C ALA A 58 -16.96 1.53 -17.40
N GLY A 59 -18.06 1.99 -16.81
CA GLY A 59 -18.09 2.54 -15.45
C GLY A 59 -17.76 4.02 -15.40
N SER A 60 -17.75 4.58 -14.19
CA SER A 60 -17.42 5.99 -13.94
C SER A 60 -16.26 6.11 -12.96
N VAL A 61 -15.42 7.10 -13.19
CA VAL A 61 -14.27 7.44 -12.36
C VAL A 61 -14.22 8.94 -12.16
N THR A 62 -14.06 9.36 -10.92
CA THR A 62 -13.80 10.76 -10.55
C THR A 62 -12.59 10.78 -9.62
N VAL A 63 -11.57 11.56 -9.95
CA VAL A 63 -10.37 11.78 -9.17
C VAL A 63 -10.18 13.26 -8.97
N LEU A 64 -10.14 13.73 -7.72
CA LEU A 64 -10.07 15.14 -7.35
C LEU A 64 -11.12 15.99 -8.09
N GLY A 65 -12.35 15.45 -8.21
CA GLY A 65 -13.49 16.15 -8.84
C GLY A 65 -13.52 16.12 -10.38
N ALA A 66 -12.56 15.49 -11.06
CA ALA A 66 -12.51 15.39 -12.51
C ALA A 66 -12.50 13.93 -13.00
N ASP A 67 -12.95 13.72 -14.25
CA ASP A 67 -12.76 12.45 -14.96
C ASP A 67 -11.33 12.39 -15.53
N PRO A 68 -10.48 11.42 -15.08
CA PRO A 68 -9.09 11.32 -15.53
C PRO A 68 -8.92 11.20 -17.05
N ALA A 69 -9.89 10.57 -17.74
CA ALA A 69 -9.84 10.41 -19.19
C ALA A 69 -9.98 11.75 -19.96
N ARG A 70 -10.44 12.81 -19.28
CA ARG A 70 -10.68 14.15 -19.86
C ARG A 70 -9.95 15.24 -19.10
N ALA A 71 -9.08 14.86 -18.18
CA ALA A 71 -8.41 15.78 -17.29
C ALA A 71 -7.35 16.63 -18.03
N ASP A 72 -7.26 17.88 -17.62
CA ASP A 72 -6.33 18.86 -18.16
C ASP A 72 -4.97 18.87 -17.43
N GLN A 73 -4.10 19.81 -17.81
CA GLN A 73 -2.79 19.96 -17.18
C GLN A 73 -2.90 20.34 -15.70
N ARG A 74 -3.83 21.20 -15.32
CA ARG A 74 -4.02 21.63 -13.93
C ARG A 74 -4.40 20.47 -13.01
N TRP A 75 -5.22 19.55 -13.52
CA TRP A 75 -5.52 18.33 -12.77
C TRP A 75 -4.30 17.45 -12.61
N ARG A 76 -3.46 17.30 -13.65
CA ARG A 76 -2.24 16.50 -13.57
C ARG A 76 -1.22 17.03 -12.56
N GLU A 77 -1.23 18.33 -12.31
CA GLU A 77 -0.40 18.95 -11.28
C GLU A 77 -0.85 18.61 -9.85
N GLN A 78 -2.11 18.18 -9.67
CA GLN A 78 -2.64 17.76 -8.36
C GLN A 78 -2.36 16.28 -8.04
N ILE A 79 -1.79 15.53 -8.97
CA ILE A 79 -1.43 14.12 -8.75
C ILE A 79 0.07 13.93 -8.83
N GLY A 80 0.59 13.04 -7.95
CA GLY A 80 1.96 12.56 -8.01
C GLY A 80 1.96 11.06 -8.26
N VAL A 81 2.84 10.58 -9.14
CA VAL A 81 2.90 9.16 -9.51
C VAL A 81 4.30 8.61 -9.26
N VAL A 82 4.39 7.51 -8.53
CA VAL A 82 5.61 6.72 -8.34
C VAL A 82 5.41 5.37 -9.00
N LEU A 83 6.02 5.20 -10.17
CA LEU A 83 5.94 3.96 -10.95
C LEU A 83 6.82 2.85 -10.35
N GLN A 84 6.52 1.59 -10.66
CA GLN A 84 7.33 0.44 -10.26
C GLN A 84 8.78 0.56 -10.75
N SER A 85 9.01 1.07 -11.96
CA SER A 85 10.33 1.38 -12.50
C SER A 85 10.36 2.81 -13.02
N SER A 86 11.33 3.61 -12.57
CA SER A 86 11.48 5.00 -13.00
C SER A 86 12.72 5.18 -13.84
N ALA A 87 12.58 5.88 -14.96
CA ALA A 87 13.68 6.31 -15.79
C ALA A 87 14.20 7.67 -15.28
N MET A 88 15.18 7.65 -14.40
CA MET A 88 15.86 8.87 -13.92
C MET A 88 17.01 9.26 -14.83
N TYR A 89 17.38 10.54 -14.81
CA TYR A 89 18.58 11.04 -15.46
C TYR A 89 19.82 10.65 -14.62
N PRO A 90 20.64 9.68 -15.06
CA PRO A 90 21.68 9.08 -14.22
C PRO A 90 22.85 10.03 -13.96
N THR A 91 22.98 11.10 -14.73
CA THR A 91 24.07 12.10 -14.66
C THR A 91 23.74 13.32 -13.81
N LEU A 92 22.47 13.56 -13.49
CA LEU A 92 22.06 14.63 -12.61
C LEU A 92 22.30 14.26 -11.14
N THR A 93 22.48 15.27 -10.31
CA THR A 93 22.42 15.13 -8.85
C THR A 93 20.97 15.00 -8.38
N VAL A 94 20.76 14.62 -7.11
CA VAL A 94 19.45 14.61 -6.47
C VAL A 94 18.80 15.98 -6.57
N ALA A 95 19.52 17.05 -6.20
CA ALA A 95 19.00 18.41 -6.25
C ALA A 95 18.66 18.87 -7.68
N GLU A 96 19.53 18.60 -8.66
CA GLU A 96 19.27 18.91 -10.06
C GLU A 96 18.06 18.15 -10.63
N SER A 97 17.88 16.89 -10.23
CA SER A 97 16.72 16.10 -10.63
C SER A 97 15.43 16.70 -10.10
N LEU A 98 15.38 17.06 -8.82
CA LEU A 98 14.21 17.69 -8.21
C LEU A 98 13.95 19.09 -8.80
N ALA A 99 14.98 19.89 -9.06
CA ALA A 99 14.83 21.19 -9.69
C ALA A 99 14.30 21.09 -11.12
N LEU A 100 14.80 20.11 -11.90
CA LEU A 100 14.33 19.86 -13.27
C LEU A 100 12.84 19.50 -13.28
N PHE A 101 12.41 18.57 -12.45
CA PHE A 101 11.00 18.16 -12.37
C PHE A 101 10.14 19.26 -11.75
N GLY A 102 10.63 20.01 -10.77
CA GLY A 102 9.93 21.17 -10.21
C GLY A 102 9.61 22.23 -11.28
N GLY A 103 10.43 22.35 -12.31
CA GLY A 103 10.20 23.28 -13.43
C GLY A 103 8.96 22.95 -14.29
N TYR A 104 8.32 21.82 -14.12
CA TYR A 104 7.06 21.47 -14.79
C TYR A 104 5.80 21.98 -14.05
N TYR A 105 5.95 22.46 -12.81
CA TYR A 105 4.84 22.88 -11.95
C TYR A 105 4.86 24.40 -11.73
N GLU A 106 3.69 24.98 -11.60
CA GLU A 106 3.56 26.43 -11.36
C GLU A 106 4.04 26.82 -9.95
N HIS A 107 3.75 25.97 -8.95
CA HIS A 107 4.09 26.19 -7.54
C HIS A 107 4.78 24.98 -6.91
N PRO A 108 6.03 24.65 -7.33
CA PRO A 108 6.70 23.49 -6.79
C PRO A 108 7.18 23.73 -5.34
N ARG A 109 7.29 22.65 -4.57
CA ARG A 109 8.01 22.69 -3.29
C ARG A 109 9.47 23.01 -3.50
N SER A 110 10.10 23.63 -2.50
CA SER A 110 11.55 23.87 -2.59
C SER A 110 12.33 22.55 -2.63
N VAL A 111 13.44 22.53 -3.37
CA VAL A 111 14.29 21.34 -3.49
C VAL A 111 14.75 20.85 -2.11
N ASP A 112 15.14 21.77 -1.22
CA ASP A 112 15.67 21.44 0.10
C ASP A 112 14.59 20.85 1.01
N GLU A 113 13.36 21.35 0.94
CA GLU A 113 12.21 20.76 1.63
C GLU A 113 11.94 19.33 1.17
N VAL A 114 11.93 19.09 -0.15
CA VAL A 114 11.71 17.75 -0.69
C VAL A 114 12.85 16.80 -0.31
N VAL A 115 14.10 17.25 -0.39
CA VAL A 115 15.28 16.47 0.03
C VAL A 115 15.17 16.03 1.49
N GLN A 116 14.69 16.93 2.36
CA GLN A 116 14.43 16.62 3.78
C GLN A 116 13.29 15.60 3.95
N LEU A 117 12.17 15.79 3.24
CA LEU A 117 11.01 14.88 3.32
C LEU A 117 11.37 13.45 2.92
N ILE A 118 12.25 13.27 1.93
CA ILE A 118 12.69 11.95 1.46
C ILE A 118 13.95 11.43 2.15
N GLY A 119 14.51 12.19 3.11
CA GLY A 119 15.69 11.80 3.91
C GLY A 119 16.94 11.59 3.06
N LEU A 120 17.20 12.48 2.09
CA LEU A 120 18.38 12.44 1.21
C LEU A 120 19.32 13.65 1.40
N GLU A 121 19.32 14.33 2.55
CA GLU A 121 20.11 15.53 2.84
C GLU A 121 21.60 15.30 2.58
N GLN A 122 22.14 14.16 3.06
CA GLN A 122 23.54 13.80 2.86
C GLN A 122 23.88 13.39 1.41
N LYS A 123 22.87 13.24 0.56
CA LYS A 123 22.99 12.83 -0.84
C LYS A 123 22.52 13.88 -1.82
N ARG A 124 22.18 15.07 -1.33
CA ARG A 124 21.66 16.19 -2.12
C ARG A 124 22.44 16.44 -3.41
N ASP A 125 23.75 16.47 -3.31
CA ASP A 125 24.67 16.76 -4.42
C ASP A 125 25.30 15.48 -5.00
N SER A 126 24.80 14.30 -4.63
CA SER A 126 25.23 13.02 -5.19
C SER A 126 24.54 12.74 -6.52
N ILE A 127 25.32 12.29 -7.51
CA ILE A 127 24.80 11.90 -8.83
C ILE A 127 23.92 10.67 -8.69
N VAL A 128 22.78 10.66 -9.36
CA VAL A 128 21.73 9.61 -9.29
C VAL A 128 22.30 8.20 -9.54
N ARG A 129 23.21 8.01 -10.49
CA ARG A 129 23.83 6.69 -10.75
C ARG A 129 24.62 6.13 -9.58
N LYS A 130 25.06 6.96 -8.62
CA LYS A 130 25.80 6.55 -7.40
C LYS A 130 24.91 6.24 -6.22
N LEU A 131 23.61 6.44 -6.35
CA LEU A 131 22.64 6.14 -5.29
C LEU A 131 22.40 4.62 -5.21
N SER A 132 22.18 4.11 -3.99
CA SER A 132 21.67 2.76 -3.79
C SER A 132 20.23 2.63 -4.34
N GLY A 133 19.74 1.41 -4.53
CA GLY A 133 18.36 1.17 -4.97
C GLY A 133 17.33 1.86 -4.08
N GLY A 134 17.46 1.74 -2.75
CA GLY A 134 16.56 2.42 -1.81
C GLY A 134 16.69 3.95 -1.82
N GLN A 135 17.88 4.51 -2.10
CA GLN A 135 18.04 5.95 -2.27
C GLN A 135 17.42 6.45 -3.56
N ARG A 136 17.53 5.68 -4.66
CA ARG A 136 16.84 5.99 -5.92
C ARG A 136 15.33 5.99 -5.72
N ARG A 137 14.77 4.98 -5.04
CA ARG A 137 13.33 4.91 -4.79
C ARG A 137 12.82 6.08 -3.93
N ARG A 138 13.61 6.55 -2.96
CA ARG A 138 13.28 7.78 -2.21
C ARG A 138 13.34 9.03 -3.09
N LEU A 139 14.26 9.08 -4.04
CA LEU A 139 14.27 10.15 -5.03
C LEU A 139 13.03 10.09 -5.94
N ASP A 140 12.56 8.89 -6.36
CA ASP A 140 11.29 8.74 -7.10
C ASP A 140 10.11 9.33 -6.34
N LEU A 141 10.03 9.04 -5.04
CA LEU A 141 9.02 9.66 -4.18
C LEU A 141 9.16 11.18 -4.15
N GLY A 142 10.39 11.69 -4.07
CA GLY A 142 10.67 13.14 -4.12
C GLY A 142 10.22 13.78 -5.43
N LEU A 143 10.44 13.11 -6.56
CA LEU A 143 10.00 13.58 -7.88
C LEU A 143 8.48 13.66 -7.97
N ALA A 144 7.76 12.71 -7.36
CA ALA A 144 6.31 12.73 -7.28
C ALA A 144 5.79 13.83 -6.33
N LEU A 145 6.58 14.22 -5.31
CA LEU A 145 6.20 15.21 -4.30
C LEU A 145 6.53 16.65 -4.69
N VAL A 146 7.45 16.85 -5.63
CA VAL A 146 7.97 18.20 -5.93
C VAL A 146 6.90 19.17 -6.41
N GLY A 147 5.83 18.67 -7.08
CA GLY A 147 4.66 19.45 -7.50
C GLY A 147 3.66 19.73 -6.38
N ASP A 148 3.90 19.30 -5.15
CA ASP A 148 2.98 19.40 -4.01
C ASP A 148 1.58 18.80 -4.25
N PRO A 149 1.48 17.58 -4.79
CA PRO A 149 0.20 16.99 -5.20
C PRO A 149 -0.74 16.75 -4.00
N ASP A 150 -2.06 16.75 -4.25
CA ASP A 150 -3.08 16.39 -3.26
C ASP A 150 -3.27 14.87 -3.15
N LEU A 151 -3.01 14.14 -4.23
CA LEU A 151 -3.12 12.69 -4.32
C LEU A 151 -1.85 12.06 -4.88
N LEU A 152 -1.36 11.03 -4.21
CA LEU A 152 -0.20 10.23 -4.63
C LEU A 152 -0.63 8.82 -5.02
N PHE A 153 -0.18 8.37 -6.18
CA PHE A 153 -0.24 6.98 -6.62
C PHE A 153 1.13 6.34 -6.43
N LEU A 154 1.19 5.26 -5.64
CA LEU A 154 2.42 4.55 -5.34
C LEU A 154 2.29 3.10 -5.80
N ASP A 155 2.88 2.76 -6.95
CA ASP A 155 2.82 1.40 -7.48
C ASP A 155 3.96 0.56 -6.90
N GLU A 156 3.60 -0.38 -6.03
CA GLU A 156 4.51 -1.30 -5.31
C GLU A 156 5.74 -0.60 -4.72
N PRO A 157 5.57 0.40 -3.81
CA PRO A 157 6.60 1.36 -3.45
C PRO A 157 7.83 0.74 -2.77
N THR A 158 7.72 -0.47 -2.19
CA THR A 158 8.82 -1.11 -1.45
C THR A 158 9.28 -2.44 -2.04
N THR A 159 8.81 -2.78 -3.24
CA THR A 159 9.22 -4.01 -3.92
C THR A 159 10.72 -4.02 -4.17
N GLY A 160 11.37 -5.14 -3.81
CA GLY A 160 12.82 -5.31 -3.95
C GLY A 160 13.68 -4.65 -2.86
N PHE A 161 13.07 -4.08 -1.81
CA PHE A 161 13.81 -3.50 -0.70
C PHE A 161 14.23 -4.56 0.32
N ASP A 162 15.41 -4.36 0.92
CA ASP A 162 15.75 -5.03 2.15
C ASP A 162 14.85 -4.56 3.32
N PRO A 163 14.76 -5.31 4.43
CA PRO A 163 13.86 -4.97 5.53
C PRO A 163 14.10 -3.58 6.14
N GLN A 164 15.35 -3.10 6.16
CA GLN A 164 15.67 -1.79 6.70
C GLN A 164 15.25 -0.66 5.75
N ALA A 165 15.49 -0.82 4.45
CA ALA A 165 15.08 0.12 3.43
C ALA A 165 13.54 0.22 3.38
N ARG A 166 12.83 -0.91 3.52
CA ARG A 166 11.36 -0.97 3.56
C ARG A 166 10.80 -0.17 4.75
N ARG A 167 11.34 -0.38 5.96
CA ARG A 167 10.90 0.38 7.14
C ARG A 167 11.05 1.89 6.96
N ARG A 168 12.19 2.35 6.40
CA ARG A 168 12.41 3.77 6.12
C ARG A 168 11.45 4.33 5.07
N ALA A 169 11.12 3.55 4.04
CA ALA A 169 10.11 3.94 3.06
C ALA A 169 8.73 4.08 3.71
N TRP A 170 8.34 3.15 4.57
CA TRP A 170 7.09 3.24 5.32
C TRP A 170 7.02 4.48 6.22
N GLU A 171 8.12 4.83 6.89
CA GLU A 171 8.20 6.06 7.69
C GLU A 171 8.00 7.31 6.81
N SER A 172 8.64 7.34 5.62
CA SER A 172 8.46 8.42 4.67
C SER A 172 7.01 8.51 4.17
N ILE A 173 6.39 7.39 3.79
CA ILE A 173 4.98 7.37 3.33
C ILE A 173 4.04 7.81 4.47
N SER A 174 4.27 7.32 5.70
CA SER A 174 3.47 7.70 6.87
C SER A 174 3.57 9.20 7.17
N SER A 175 4.74 9.82 6.95
CA SER A 175 4.91 11.26 7.16
C SER A 175 4.11 12.12 6.19
N LEU A 176 3.82 11.62 4.98
CA LEU A 176 2.99 12.33 4.00
C LEU A 176 1.52 12.46 4.45
N ARG A 177 1.04 11.49 5.23
CA ARG A 177 -0.27 11.58 5.87
C ARG A 177 -0.36 12.78 6.83
N ALA A 178 0.71 13.05 7.59
CA ALA A 178 0.76 14.22 8.49
C ALA A 178 0.70 15.55 7.73
N LEU A 179 1.05 15.55 6.44
CA LEU A 179 0.92 16.68 5.53
C LEU A 179 -0.46 16.77 4.86
N GLY A 180 -1.42 15.91 5.25
CA GLY A 180 -2.78 15.87 4.72
C GLY A 180 -2.89 15.27 3.31
N LYS A 181 -1.87 14.60 2.79
CA LYS A 181 -1.87 14.01 1.45
C LYS A 181 -2.73 12.75 1.41
N THR A 182 -3.50 12.59 0.32
CA THR A 182 -4.20 11.35 0.01
C THR A 182 -3.26 10.40 -0.71
N ILE A 183 -3.29 9.11 -0.39
CA ILE A 183 -2.39 8.13 -1.01
C ILE A 183 -3.20 6.90 -1.44
N LEU A 184 -3.07 6.51 -2.71
CA LEU A 184 -3.42 5.18 -3.18
C LEU A 184 -2.12 4.40 -3.40
N LEU A 185 -1.94 3.30 -2.68
CA LEU A 185 -0.81 2.41 -2.93
C LEU A 185 -1.27 1.04 -3.40
N THR A 186 -0.52 0.45 -4.34
CA THR A 186 -0.65 -0.97 -4.65
C THR A 186 0.42 -1.74 -3.91
N THR A 187 0.08 -2.92 -3.45
CA THR A 187 1.06 -3.83 -2.84
C THR A 187 0.58 -5.28 -2.90
N HIS A 188 1.52 -6.19 -2.85
CA HIS A 188 1.30 -7.60 -2.57
C HIS A 188 1.86 -7.98 -1.18
N TYR A 189 2.45 -7.02 -0.46
CA TYR A 189 2.93 -7.20 0.90
C TYR A 189 1.84 -6.82 1.90
N LEU A 190 1.37 -7.77 2.65
CA LEU A 190 0.25 -7.59 3.59
C LEU A 190 0.66 -6.82 4.83
N ASP A 191 1.92 -7.00 5.29
CA ASP A 191 2.53 -6.23 6.37
C ASP A 191 2.65 -4.73 6.05
N GLU A 192 2.88 -4.38 4.78
CA GLU A 192 2.87 -2.99 4.31
C GLU A 192 1.47 -2.39 4.41
N ALA A 193 0.47 -3.14 3.95
CA ALA A 193 -0.92 -2.70 3.99
C ALA A 193 -1.43 -2.54 5.43
N GLU A 194 -1.14 -3.49 6.32
CA GLU A 194 -1.49 -3.42 7.74
C GLU A 194 -0.87 -2.20 8.44
N ARG A 195 0.35 -1.86 8.06
CA ARG A 195 1.10 -0.78 8.70
C ARG A 195 0.73 0.60 8.19
N LEU A 196 0.45 0.75 6.91
CA LEU A 196 0.30 2.04 6.25
C LEU A 196 -1.15 2.43 6.00
N CYS A 197 -2.01 1.46 5.62
CA CYS A 197 -3.31 1.77 5.08
C CYS A 197 -4.38 1.96 6.16
N ASP A 198 -5.21 2.97 5.97
CA ASP A 198 -6.44 3.16 6.76
C ASP A 198 -7.51 2.14 6.35
N ARG A 199 -7.62 1.92 5.04
CA ARG A 199 -8.50 0.91 4.43
C ARG A 199 -7.77 0.24 3.27
N VAL A 200 -8.20 -0.98 3.00
CA VAL A 200 -7.67 -1.78 1.88
C VAL A 200 -8.81 -2.40 1.08
N ALA A 201 -8.60 -2.55 -0.21
CA ALA A 201 -9.40 -3.39 -1.08
C ALA A 201 -8.54 -4.55 -1.60
N VAL A 202 -9.00 -5.78 -1.37
CA VAL A 202 -8.37 -7.00 -1.89
C VAL A 202 -8.93 -7.27 -3.27
N LEU A 203 -8.08 -7.13 -4.28
CA LEU A 203 -8.42 -7.37 -5.68
C LEU A 203 -8.06 -8.80 -6.08
N ARG A 204 -9.01 -9.51 -6.67
CA ARG A 204 -8.84 -10.85 -7.21
C ARG A 204 -9.57 -10.96 -8.54
N GLU A 205 -8.90 -11.46 -9.57
CA GLU A 205 -9.50 -11.68 -10.91
C GLU A 205 -10.32 -10.51 -11.45
N GLY A 206 -9.82 -9.27 -11.24
CA GLY A 206 -10.47 -8.06 -11.69
C GLY A 206 -11.67 -7.60 -10.85
N ARG A 207 -11.92 -8.19 -9.66
CA ARG A 207 -13.01 -7.84 -8.75
C ARG A 207 -12.49 -7.55 -7.34
N ILE A 208 -13.22 -6.74 -6.58
CA ILE A 208 -12.96 -6.58 -5.15
C ILE A 208 -13.57 -7.78 -4.41
N ALA A 209 -12.72 -8.60 -3.79
CA ALA A 209 -13.11 -9.75 -2.99
C ALA A 209 -13.47 -9.33 -1.56
N ALA A 210 -12.74 -8.36 -0.99
CA ALA A 210 -13.01 -7.80 0.33
C ALA A 210 -12.52 -6.36 0.40
N MET A 211 -13.15 -5.52 1.23
CA MET A 211 -12.74 -4.14 1.46
C MET A 211 -13.10 -3.72 2.88
N GLY A 212 -12.17 -3.06 3.57
CA GLY A 212 -12.38 -2.58 4.93
C GLY A 212 -11.07 -2.10 5.57
N ARG A 213 -11.11 -1.82 6.85
CA ARG A 213 -9.88 -1.58 7.62
C ARG A 213 -9.12 -2.87 7.79
N PRO A 214 -7.77 -2.88 7.75
CA PRO A 214 -7.00 -4.10 7.95
C PRO A 214 -7.45 -4.91 9.17
N GLY A 215 -7.63 -4.25 10.33
CA GLY A 215 -8.09 -4.91 11.55
C GLY A 215 -9.53 -5.43 11.51
N GLU A 216 -10.42 -4.86 10.68
CA GLU A 216 -11.81 -5.34 10.51
C GLU A 216 -11.82 -6.58 9.62
N LEU A 217 -11.00 -6.60 8.58
CA LEU A 217 -10.87 -7.76 7.70
C LEU A 217 -10.28 -8.96 8.46
N THR A 218 -9.29 -8.74 9.31
CA THR A 218 -8.73 -9.79 10.17
C THR A 218 -9.69 -10.21 11.29
N GLY A 219 -10.58 -9.33 11.75
CA GLY A 219 -11.62 -9.63 12.74
C GLY A 219 -12.73 -10.54 12.25
N ALA A 220 -12.91 -10.68 10.93
CA ALA A 220 -13.84 -11.64 10.31
C ALA A 220 -13.27 -13.07 10.24
N LEU A 221 -11.98 -13.26 10.59
CA LEU A 221 -11.30 -14.54 10.58
C LEU A 221 -11.46 -15.34 11.85
N PRO A 222 -11.05 -16.64 11.81
CA PRO A 222 -11.12 -17.53 12.96
C PRO A 222 -10.43 -16.95 14.20
N PRO A 223 -10.83 -17.42 15.38
CA PRO A 223 -10.38 -16.93 16.68
C PRO A 223 -8.85 -16.95 16.83
N THR A 224 -8.31 -16.11 17.70
CA THR A 224 -6.88 -16.07 18.06
C THR A 224 -6.37 -17.48 18.33
N GLU A 225 -5.26 -17.87 17.73
CA GLU A 225 -4.59 -19.15 17.97
C GLU A 225 -3.58 -19.03 19.11
N ILE A 226 -3.67 -19.93 20.08
CA ILE A 226 -2.66 -20.15 21.10
C ILE A 226 -1.96 -21.44 20.78
N ARG A 227 -0.67 -21.38 20.49
CA ARG A 227 0.17 -22.52 20.16
C ARG A 227 1.18 -22.75 21.28
N TYR A 228 1.38 -23.99 21.65
CA TYR A 228 2.43 -24.37 22.60
C TYR A 228 2.79 -25.82 22.39
N ARG A 229 3.93 -26.26 22.95
CA ARG A 229 4.32 -27.65 22.96
C ARG A 229 4.01 -28.28 24.32
N GLN A 230 3.41 -29.47 24.28
CA GLN A 230 3.16 -30.29 25.43
C GLN A 230 3.59 -31.73 25.11
N ASP A 231 4.49 -32.29 25.90
CA ASP A 231 5.04 -33.66 25.74
C ASP A 231 5.61 -33.90 24.32
N GLY A 232 6.30 -32.88 23.75
CA GLY A 232 6.90 -32.92 22.42
C GLY A 232 5.90 -32.77 21.25
N ARG A 233 4.61 -32.57 21.53
CA ARG A 233 3.57 -32.37 20.51
C ARG A 233 3.13 -30.91 20.48
N GLU A 234 2.89 -30.37 19.29
CA GLU A 234 2.29 -29.07 19.12
C GLU A 234 0.80 -29.14 19.44
N VAL A 235 0.35 -28.24 20.31
CA VAL A 235 -1.05 -28.04 20.65
C VAL A 235 -1.47 -26.66 20.08
N VAL A 236 -2.56 -26.62 19.31
CA VAL A 236 -3.14 -25.41 18.76
C VAL A 236 -4.55 -25.26 19.29
N LEU A 237 -4.80 -24.17 20.01
CA LEU A 237 -6.12 -23.82 20.54
C LEU A 237 -6.60 -22.55 19.87
N ARG A 238 -7.90 -22.51 19.52
CA ARG A 238 -8.55 -21.34 18.91
C ARG A 238 -9.55 -20.75 19.90
N THR A 239 -9.48 -19.41 20.10
CA THR A 239 -10.35 -18.75 21.08
C THR A 239 -10.64 -17.29 20.68
N GLU A 240 -11.87 -16.85 20.99
CA GLU A 240 -12.26 -15.44 20.95
C GLU A 240 -11.87 -14.68 22.22
N GLU A 241 -11.55 -15.41 23.32
CA GLU A 241 -11.16 -14.85 24.61
C GLU A 241 -9.69 -15.24 24.96
N PRO A 242 -8.68 -14.75 24.23
CA PRO A 242 -7.30 -15.21 24.40
C PRO A 242 -6.74 -14.93 25.80
N THR A 243 -7.09 -13.82 26.42
CA THR A 243 -6.63 -13.49 27.77
C THR A 243 -7.13 -14.49 28.81
N ARG A 244 -8.39 -14.89 28.71
CA ARG A 244 -9.00 -15.87 29.62
C ARG A 244 -8.36 -17.24 29.43
N MET A 245 -8.27 -17.70 28.18
CA MET A 245 -7.69 -19.00 27.86
C MET A 245 -6.21 -19.09 28.24
N LEU A 246 -5.43 -18.02 28.02
CA LEU A 246 -4.05 -17.96 28.49
C LEU A 246 -3.92 -18.06 30.01
N ASN A 247 -4.80 -17.38 30.74
CA ASN A 247 -4.81 -17.46 32.21
C ASN A 247 -5.10 -18.89 32.67
N GLU A 248 -6.10 -19.56 32.10
CA GLU A 248 -6.44 -20.95 32.42
C GLU A 248 -5.29 -21.91 32.11
N LEU A 249 -4.65 -21.77 30.94
CA LEU A 249 -3.51 -22.60 30.52
C LEU A 249 -2.29 -22.40 31.41
N THR A 250 -1.95 -21.15 31.71
CA THR A 250 -0.79 -20.84 32.54
C THR A 250 -1.00 -21.24 33.99
N GLN A 251 -2.18 -21.07 34.57
CA GLN A 251 -2.50 -21.55 35.91
C GLN A 251 -2.38 -23.08 36.01
N LYS A 252 -2.90 -23.80 35.01
CA LYS A 252 -2.81 -25.27 34.97
C LYS A 252 -1.37 -25.74 34.83
N ALA A 253 -0.58 -25.12 33.95
CA ALA A 253 0.81 -25.43 33.76
C ALA A 253 1.61 -25.22 35.04
N LEU A 254 1.41 -24.09 35.75
CA LEU A 254 2.06 -23.80 37.04
C LEU A 254 1.65 -24.77 38.14
N ALA A 255 0.38 -25.15 38.21
CA ALA A 255 -0.12 -26.13 39.17
C ALA A 255 0.50 -27.53 38.95
N ASP A 256 0.75 -27.89 37.69
CA ASP A 256 1.41 -29.14 37.29
C ASP A 256 2.96 -29.07 37.40
N GLY A 257 3.53 -27.91 37.79
CA GLY A 257 4.98 -27.69 37.84
C GLY A 257 5.66 -27.72 36.47
N ARG A 258 4.93 -27.34 35.42
CA ARG A 258 5.39 -27.36 34.03
C ARG A 258 5.42 -25.96 33.43
N GLU A 259 6.19 -25.75 32.37
CA GLU A 259 6.15 -24.59 31.53
C GLU A 259 5.47 -24.92 30.18
N LEU A 260 4.81 -23.92 29.58
CA LEU A 260 4.28 -24.03 28.22
C LEU A 260 5.42 -23.75 27.24
N GLU A 261 6.05 -24.80 26.73
CA GLU A 261 7.18 -24.69 25.81
C GLU A 261 6.71 -24.05 24.49
N ALA A 262 7.51 -23.12 23.93
CA ALA A 262 7.26 -22.44 22.68
C ALA A 262 5.83 -21.79 22.61
N LEU A 263 5.38 -21.20 23.74
CA LEU A 263 4.09 -20.51 23.80
C LEU A 263 4.07 -19.33 22.84
N GLU A 264 3.14 -19.36 21.89
CA GLU A 264 2.89 -18.32 20.92
C GLU A 264 1.40 -17.97 20.92
N VAL A 265 1.09 -16.67 20.93
CA VAL A 265 -0.28 -16.18 20.74
C VAL A 265 -0.34 -15.45 19.41
N ARG A 266 -1.03 -16.05 18.46
CA ARG A 266 -1.10 -15.56 17.11
C ARG A 266 -2.51 -15.03 16.82
N ARG A 267 -2.60 -13.76 16.49
CA ARG A 267 -3.84 -13.19 15.92
C ARG A 267 -3.86 -13.47 14.43
N PRO A 268 -5.06 -13.68 13.84
CA PRO A 268 -5.20 -13.77 12.39
C PRO A 268 -4.56 -12.55 11.73
N SER A 269 -3.86 -12.79 10.62
CA SER A 269 -3.21 -11.75 9.81
C SER A 269 -4.01 -11.51 8.53
N LEU A 270 -3.77 -10.38 7.88
CA LEU A 270 -4.32 -10.13 6.54
C LEU A 270 -3.89 -11.21 5.53
N GLU A 271 -2.76 -11.89 5.76
CA GLU A 271 -2.30 -13.01 4.96
C GLU A 271 -3.28 -14.20 5.04
N GLU A 272 -3.79 -14.50 6.22
CA GLU A 272 -4.78 -15.57 6.40
C GLU A 272 -6.12 -15.21 5.76
N VAL A 273 -6.56 -13.92 5.84
CA VAL A 273 -7.71 -13.41 5.07
C VAL A 273 -7.49 -13.62 3.59
N TYR A 274 -6.34 -13.18 3.11
CA TYR A 274 -5.98 -13.26 1.71
C TYR A 274 -5.96 -14.72 1.23
N LEU A 275 -5.36 -15.62 2.00
CA LEU A 275 -5.31 -17.05 1.69
C LEU A 275 -6.71 -17.68 1.70
N SER A 276 -7.54 -17.38 2.70
CA SER A 276 -8.92 -17.90 2.75
C SER A 276 -9.73 -17.48 1.53
N LEU A 277 -9.63 -16.20 1.13
CA LEU A 277 -10.26 -15.69 -0.07
C LEU A 277 -9.70 -16.29 -1.37
N THR A 278 -8.48 -16.87 -1.33
CA THR A 278 -7.83 -17.47 -2.50
C THR A 278 -8.01 -18.99 -2.58
N GLU A 279 -8.32 -19.67 -1.48
CA GLU A 279 -8.46 -21.14 -1.39
C GLU A 279 -9.90 -21.66 -1.63
N GLU A 280 -10.93 -20.83 -1.39
CA GLU A 280 -12.35 -21.25 -1.47
C GLU A 280 -12.87 -21.67 -2.88
N GLU A 281 -12.04 -21.64 -3.93
CA GLU A 281 -12.44 -22.05 -5.29
C GLU A 281 -11.67 -23.28 -5.83
N LYS A 282 -11.07 -24.10 -4.97
CA LYS A 282 -10.43 -25.36 -5.40
C LYS A 282 -11.28 -26.62 -5.14
N GLU A 283 -12.54 -26.48 -4.73
CA GLU A 283 -13.49 -27.59 -4.64
C GLU A 283 -14.49 -27.63 -5.79
#